data_52e001a84c9e08aff5015565f83c613f
#
_entry.id   52e001a84c9e08aff5015565f83c613f
#
_cell.length_a   1.000
_cell.length_b   1.000
_cell.length_c   1.000
_cell.angle_alpha   90.00
_cell.angle_beta   90.00
_cell.angle_gamma   90.00
#
_symmetry.space_group_name_H-M   'P 1'
#
loop_
_entity.id
_entity.type
_entity.pdbx_description
1 polymer ?
#
loop_
_entity_poly.entity_id
_entity_poly.type
_entity_poly.pdbx_seq_one_letter_code
_entity_poly.pdbx_strand_id
1 'polypeptide(L)'
;MKILIAILLLIVSCEDNDETGVKVCNDNPENNIQGNRVLAWPIDCNPDENCDIGNADIDADGFAYDCKLPGYTGHQGTDIGITWEQMDNGIDVYAAANGKVLWVFDGKYDRCPNNRQPDCNNPEVCTESGPYCGTGDCCCVWCFAGGNVVVILHEEVDGVFATRYDHLKKNSIIVNAGDTVTKGQKIAEVGSAGASSGPHLHFEVWGTGFYELAEPWVGPCGPNCTNYLWEYYPPWDKD
;
A
#
# COMPACT_ATOMS: atom_id res chain seq x y z
N MET A 1 -8.92 -42.88 -30.78
CA MET A 1 -9.20 -42.94 -29.33
C MET A 1 -8.62 -41.65 -28.75
N LYS A 2 -9.44 -40.60 -28.58
CA LYS A 2 -9.06 -39.30 -28.05
C LYS A 2 -9.25 -39.33 -26.54
N ILE A 3 -8.16 -39.23 -25.79
CA ILE A 3 -8.18 -39.12 -24.33
C ILE A 3 -8.51 -37.65 -24.00
N LEU A 4 -9.71 -37.44 -23.46
CA LEU A 4 -10.14 -36.16 -22.93
C LEU A 4 -9.56 -36.05 -21.51
N ILE A 5 -8.56 -35.20 -21.34
CA ILE A 5 -8.05 -34.84 -20.00
C ILE A 5 -8.99 -33.74 -19.49
N ALA A 6 -9.88 -34.12 -18.59
CA ALA A 6 -10.66 -33.15 -17.82
C ALA A 6 -9.75 -32.50 -16.79
N ILE A 7 -9.39 -31.23 -17.02
CA ILE A 7 -8.79 -30.39 -16.00
C ILE A 7 -9.91 -30.01 -15.04
N LEU A 8 -9.88 -30.61 -13.86
CA LEU A 8 -10.76 -30.25 -12.75
C LEU A 8 -10.20 -28.96 -12.16
N LEU A 9 -10.73 -27.80 -12.59
CA LEU A 9 -10.55 -26.56 -11.85
C LEU A 9 -11.26 -26.73 -10.51
N LEU A 10 -10.52 -26.91 -9.44
CA LEU A 10 -11.01 -26.67 -8.10
C LEU A 10 -11.19 -25.15 -7.94
N ILE A 11 -12.39 -24.69 -8.25
CA ILE A 11 -12.85 -23.38 -7.76
C ILE A 11 -13.12 -23.62 -6.28
N VAL A 12 -12.17 -23.26 -5.42
CA VAL A 12 -12.45 -23.10 -3.99
C VAL A 12 -13.18 -21.76 -3.89
N SER A 13 -14.51 -21.79 -4.00
CA SER A 13 -15.32 -20.65 -3.64
C SER A 13 -15.34 -20.53 -2.11
N CYS A 14 -14.98 -19.38 -1.57
CA CYS A 14 -15.33 -19.02 -0.20
C CYS A 14 -16.86 -18.81 -0.11
N GLU A 15 -17.64 -19.88 -0.18
CA GLU A 15 -19.09 -19.88 0.00
C GLU A 15 -19.44 -20.69 1.25
N ASP A 16 -19.04 -20.16 2.41
CA ASP A 16 -19.73 -20.47 3.66
C ASP A 16 -20.14 -19.15 4.30
N ASN A 17 -21.26 -18.60 3.82
CA ASN A 17 -21.97 -17.58 4.56
C ASN A 17 -22.67 -18.29 5.73
N ASP A 18 -22.38 -17.85 6.95
CA ASP A 18 -23.25 -18.19 8.06
C ASP A 18 -24.64 -17.53 7.89
N GLU A 19 -25.58 -17.83 8.76
CA GLU A 19 -26.94 -17.24 8.71
C GLU A 19 -26.95 -15.71 8.86
N THR A 20 -25.78 -15.06 9.15
CA THR A 20 -25.60 -13.61 9.29
C THR A 20 -25.07 -12.95 8.03
N GLY A 21 -24.66 -13.73 7.01
CA GLY A 21 -24.12 -13.20 5.75
C GLY A 21 -22.65 -12.79 5.82
N VAL A 22 -21.99 -13.04 6.93
CA VAL A 22 -20.55 -12.76 7.13
C VAL A 22 -19.75 -13.92 6.50
N LYS A 23 -18.76 -13.60 5.67
CA LYS A 23 -17.81 -14.59 5.16
C LYS A 23 -17.07 -15.22 6.35
N VAL A 24 -17.17 -16.54 6.50
CA VAL A 24 -16.39 -17.25 7.53
C VAL A 24 -15.00 -17.52 6.97
N CYS A 25 -14.07 -16.61 7.22
CA CYS A 25 -12.65 -16.93 7.08
C CYS A 25 -12.17 -17.58 8.38
N ASN A 26 -11.36 -18.62 8.30
CA ASN A 26 -10.78 -19.21 9.52
C ASN A 26 -9.97 -18.15 10.26
N ASP A 27 -10.24 -17.98 11.55
CA ASP A 27 -9.70 -16.92 12.41
C ASP A 27 -8.16 -16.99 12.64
N ASN A 28 -7.49 -17.99 12.10
CA ASN A 28 -6.04 -18.11 12.19
C ASN A 28 -5.40 -18.05 10.80
N PRO A 29 -4.87 -16.87 10.41
CA PRO A 29 -4.17 -16.72 9.13
C PRO A 29 -3.03 -17.71 8.92
N GLU A 30 -2.37 -18.18 9.99
CA GLU A 30 -1.32 -19.21 9.89
C GLU A 30 -1.84 -20.54 9.33
N ASN A 31 -3.11 -20.88 9.56
CA ASN A 31 -3.71 -22.13 9.11
C ASN A 31 -4.33 -22.02 7.71
N ASN A 32 -4.58 -20.81 7.22
CA ASN A 32 -5.23 -20.54 5.91
C ASN A 32 -4.26 -20.15 4.81
N ILE A 33 -2.97 -20.23 5.06
CA ILE A 33 -1.96 -19.76 4.14
C ILE A 33 -1.80 -20.74 2.97
N GLN A 34 -2.73 -20.68 2.04
CA GLN A 34 -2.57 -21.10 0.66
C GLN A 34 -2.35 -19.84 -0.19
N GLY A 35 -1.23 -19.18 -0.02
CA GLY A 35 -0.87 -18.03 -0.82
C GLY A 35 0.64 -17.97 -0.97
N ASN A 36 1.09 -17.42 -2.07
CA ASN A 36 2.49 -17.10 -2.23
C ASN A 36 2.79 -15.91 -1.34
N ARG A 37 3.42 -16.15 -0.20
CA ARG A 37 3.94 -15.13 0.70
C ARG A 37 5.12 -14.45 0.01
N VAL A 38 4.85 -13.35 -0.67
CA VAL A 38 5.79 -12.75 -1.62
C VAL A 38 6.25 -11.36 -1.22
N LEU A 39 5.50 -10.66 -0.36
CA LEU A 39 5.78 -9.28 0.02
C LEU A 39 6.51 -9.19 1.36
N ALA A 40 7.67 -8.54 1.36
CA ALA A 40 8.33 -8.10 2.57
C ALA A 40 7.66 -6.83 3.12
N TRP A 41 7.73 -6.62 4.44
CA TRP A 41 7.28 -5.41 5.09
C TRP A 41 8.05 -4.19 4.54
N PRO A 42 7.36 -3.13 4.06
CA PRO A 42 7.99 -2.12 3.22
C PRO A 42 8.63 -0.95 3.98
N ILE A 43 8.66 -0.98 5.30
CA ILE A 43 9.11 0.14 6.13
C ILE A 43 9.92 -0.37 7.33
N ASP A 44 10.85 0.46 7.82
CA ASP A 44 11.63 0.12 9.00
C ASP A 44 10.92 0.55 10.29
N CYS A 45 9.78 -0.05 10.56
CA CYS A 45 9.07 0.12 11.82
C CYS A 45 8.26 -1.13 12.19
N ASN A 46 7.97 -1.25 13.49
CA ASN A 46 7.17 -2.32 14.06
C ASN A 46 5.89 -1.70 14.68
N PRO A 47 4.69 -2.04 14.19
CA PRO A 47 3.43 -1.56 14.74
C PRO A 47 3.19 -1.87 16.21
N ASP A 48 3.80 -2.92 16.74
CA ASP A 48 3.69 -3.24 18.17
C ASP A 48 4.56 -2.34 19.06
N GLU A 49 5.45 -1.53 18.46
CA GLU A 49 6.44 -0.75 19.18
C GLU A 49 6.45 0.75 18.83
N ASN A 50 6.49 1.10 17.54
CA ASN A 50 6.87 2.45 17.12
C ASN A 50 6.17 2.99 15.86
N CYS A 51 5.16 2.32 15.35
CA CYS A 51 4.27 2.82 14.30
C CYS A 51 2.86 2.25 14.44
N ASP A 52 1.91 2.84 13.73
CA ASP A 52 0.50 2.46 13.74
C ASP A 52 0.07 1.95 12.37
N ILE A 53 -0.95 1.08 12.30
CA ILE A 53 -1.54 0.61 11.05
C ILE A 53 -2.95 1.15 10.87
N GLY A 54 -3.19 1.76 9.71
CA GLY A 54 -4.50 2.03 9.15
C GLY A 54 -4.78 1.07 8.00
N ASN A 55 -5.81 0.24 8.13
CA ASN A 55 -6.12 -0.77 7.12
C ASN A 55 -6.91 -0.20 5.95
N ALA A 56 -6.78 -0.86 4.80
CA ALA A 56 -7.61 -0.64 3.64
C ALA A 56 -9.09 -1.01 3.90
N ASP A 57 -9.97 -0.41 3.12
CA ASP A 57 -11.37 -0.80 2.96
C ASP A 57 -11.64 -0.87 1.45
N ILE A 58 -11.08 -1.91 0.82
CA ILE A 58 -11.05 -2.06 -0.64
C ILE A 58 -12.44 -2.36 -1.21
N ASP A 59 -13.26 -3.10 -0.49
CA ASP A 59 -14.63 -3.44 -0.90
C ASP A 59 -15.68 -2.42 -0.45
N ALA A 60 -15.23 -1.38 0.28
CA ALA A 60 -16.03 -0.23 0.69
C ALA A 60 -17.25 -0.60 1.57
N ASP A 61 -17.12 -1.64 2.37
CA ASP A 61 -18.17 -2.09 3.29
C ASP A 61 -18.12 -1.37 4.66
N GLY A 62 -17.09 -0.56 4.90
CA GLY A 62 -16.86 0.21 6.11
C GLY A 62 -16.03 -0.50 7.17
N PHE A 63 -15.53 -1.69 6.87
CA PHE A 63 -14.71 -2.49 7.78
C PHE A 63 -13.31 -2.72 7.22
N ALA A 64 -12.34 -2.90 8.11
CA ALA A 64 -11.05 -3.48 7.76
C ALA A 64 -11.18 -5.00 7.61
N TYR A 65 -10.20 -5.64 6.96
CA TYR A 65 -10.18 -7.08 6.70
C TYR A 65 -10.48 -7.94 7.96
N ASP A 66 -10.12 -7.48 9.16
CA ASP A 66 -10.25 -8.20 10.42
C ASP A 66 -11.55 -7.89 11.18
N CYS A 67 -12.44 -7.10 10.64
CA CYS A 67 -13.70 -6.62 11.23
C CYS A 67 -13.56 -5.80 12.53
N LYS A 68 -12.35 -5.53 13.01
CA LYS A 68 -12.13 -4.92 14.32
C LYS A 68 -12.15 -3.40 14.28
N LEU A 69 -11.75 -2.82 13.17
CA LEU A 69 -11.70 -1.38 13.00
C LEU A 69 -12.58 -0.97 11.83
N PRO A 70 -13.29 0.15 11.93
CA PRO A 70 -13.89 0.71 10.75
C PRO A 70 -12.76 1.07 9.79
N GLY A 71 -12.72 0.42 8.62
CA GLY A 71 -12.04 0.96 7.46
C GLY A 71 -12.64 2.32 7.14
N TYR A 72 -11.90 3.30 6.66
CA TYR A 72 -12.56 4.46 6.11
C TYR A 72 -12.85 4.21 4.64
N THR A 73 -14.12 4.32 4.31
CA THR A 73 -14.69 3.93 3.01
C THR A 73 -13.86 4.46 1.84
N GLY A 74 -13.41 3.55 1.00
CA GLY A 74 -12.62 3.85 -0.19
C GLY A 74 -11.13 4.00 0.06
N HIS A 75 -10.62 3.63 1.24
CA HIS A 75 -9.18 3.55 1.51
C HIS A 75 -8.56 2.38 0.75
N GLN A 76 -7.57 2.68 -0.09
CA GLN A 76 -7.08 1.77 -1.14
C GLN A 76 -5.84 0.97 -0.75
N GLY A 77 -5.25 1.24 0.41
CA GLY A 77 -4.00 0.64 0.83
C GLY A 77 -3.85 0.50 2.34
N THR A 78 -2.71 -0.01 2.76
CA THR A 78 -2.31 -0.03 4.17
C THR A 78 -1.55 1.25 4.49
N ASP A 79 -2.05 2.04 5.46
CA ASP A 79 -1.33 3.18 6.01
C ASP A 79 -0.44 2.71 7.16
N ILE A 80 0.83 3.08 7.11
CA ILE A 80 1.80 2.78 8.17
C ILE A 80 2.28 4.09 8.76
N GLY A 81 1.66 4.49 9.87
CA GLY A 81 1.81 5.78 10.52
C GLY A 81 3.06 5.86 11.40
N ILE A 82 3.78 6.97 11.30
CA ILE A 82 4.94 7.30 12.14
C ILE A 82 4.79 8.70 12.74
N THR A 83 5.64 9.05 13.69
CA THR A 83 5.66 10.39 14.26
C THR A 83 6.42 11.40 13.37
N TRP A 84 6.16 12.69 13.54
CA TRP A 84 6.93 13.76 12.88
C TRP A 84 8.43 13.69 13.20
N GLU A 85 8.78 13.32 14.43
CA GLU A 85 10.17 13.14 14.85
C GLU A 85 10.86 12.00 14.10
N GLN A 86 10.16 10.88 13.94
CA GLN A 86 10.65 9.74 13.14
C GLN A 86 10.85 10.13 11.68
N MET A 87 9.89 10.86 11.08
CA MET A 87 10.02 11.38 9.71
C MET A 87 11.23 12.32 9.56
N ASP A 88 11.45 13.21 10.53
CA ASP A 88 12.59 14.12 10.50
C ASP A 88 13.92 13.37 10.61
N ASN A 89 13.98 12.32 11.44
CA ASN A 89 15.17 11.47 11.61
C ASN A 89 15.40 10.53 10.41
N GLY A 90 14.37 10.31 9.59
CA GLY A 90 14.39 9.42 8.43
C GLY A 90 13.99 7.97 8.80
N ILE A 91 12.90 7.52 8.22
CA ILE A 91 12.46 6.12 8.26
C ILE A 91 12.49 5.60 6.83
N ASP A 92 13.25 4.55 6.61
CA ASP A 92 13.49 3.99 5.29
C ASP A 92 12.26 3.25 4.75
N VAL A 93 12.01 3.41 3.44
CA VAL A 93 11.01 2.66 2.68
C VAL A 93 11.73 1.71 1.74
N TYR A 94 11.29 0.46 1.71
CA TYR A 94 11.91 -0.62 0.95
C TYR A 94 10.96 -1.18 -0.11
N ALA A 95 11.52 -1.68 -1.21
CA ALA A 95 10.77 -2.45 -2.19
C ALA A 95 10.25 -3.75 -1.56
N ALA A 96 8.93 -3.94 -1.54
CA ALA A 96 8.29 -5.10 -0.93
C ALA A 96 8.57 -6.42 -1.68
N ALA A 97 8.90 -6.33 -2.98
CA ALA A 97 9.29 -7.47 -3.81
C ALA A 97 10.27 -7.06 -4.90
N ASN A 98 10.87 -8.05 -5.58
CA ASN A 98 11.69 -7.79 -6.77
C ASN A 98 10.83 -7.18 -7.87
N GLY A 99 11.36 -6.21 -8.62
CA GLY A 99 10.59 -5.60 -9.69
C GLY A 99 11.33 -4.54 -10.48
N LYS A 100 10.57 -3.83 -11.31
CA LYS A 100 11.04 -2.71 -12.11
C LYS A 100 10.26 -1.46 -11.75
N VAL A 101 10.97 -0.39 -11.41
CA VAL A 101 10.36 0.92 -11.14
C VAL A 101 9.65 1.42 -12.39
N LEU A 102 8.35 1.60 -12.28
CA LEU A 102 7.49 2.04 -13.38
C LEU A 102 7.34 3.55 -13.39
N TRP A 103 6.99 4.13 -12.23
CA TRP A 103 6.79 5.57 -12.06
C TRP A 103 7.52 6.08 -10.84
N VAL A 104 7.99 7.31 -10.95
CA VAL A 104 8.54 8.10 -9.85
C VAL A 104 8.00 9.52 -9.96
N PHE A 105 7.43 10.02 -8.87
CA PHE A 105 7.02 11.42 -8.72
C PHE A 105 7.59 11.95 -7.42
N ASP A 106 8.33 13.06 -7.48
CA ASP A 106 8.99 13.66 -6.33
C ASP A 106 8.87 15.20 -6.38
N GLY A 107 9.24 15.87 -5.30
CA GLY A 107 9.30 17.31 -5.21
C GLY A 107 8.15 17.96 -4.46
N LYS A 108 7.17 17.22 -3.94
CA LYS A 108 6.07 17.75 -3.13
C LYS A 108 6.47 17.85 -1.66
N TYR A 109 5.94 18.86 -0.96
CA TYR A 109 6.28 19.13 0.44
C TYR A 109 5.60 18.20 1.42
N ASP A 110 6.30 17.84 2.49
CA ASP A 110 5.84 16.86 3.48
C ASP A 110 4.97 17.44 4.59
N ARG A 111 5.04 18.75 4.82
CA ARG A 111 4.32 19.38 5.93
C ARG A 111 3.18 20.25 5.43
N CYS A 112 2.18 19.63 4.84
CA CYS A 112 0.95 20.27 4.41
C CYS A 112 -0.24 19.74 5.21
N PRO A 113 -0.43 20.13 6.48
CA PRO A 113 -1.55 19.65 7.27
C PRO A 113 -2.87 19.95 6.54
N ASN A 114 -3.66 18.91 6.33
CA ASN A 114 -4.93 18.94 5.62
C ASN A 114 -4.83 19.28 4.12
N ASN A 115 -3.67 19.13 3.49
CA ASN A 115 -3.44 19.33 2.04
C ASN A 115 -3.83 20.72 1.49
N ARG A 116 -4.29 21.64 2.32
CA ARG A 116 -4.90 22.90 1.94
C ARG A 116 -4.46 24.06 2.81
N GLN A 117 -3.41 23.90 3.59
CA GLN A 117 -3.06 24.83 4.63
C GLN A 117 -1.82 25.67 4.35
N PRO A 118 -1.55 26.71 5.16
CA PRO A 118 -0.90 27.94 4.72
C PRO A 118 0.44 27.76 4.05
N ASP A 119 1.11 26.65 4.28
CA ASP A 119 2.34 26.34 3.56
C ASP A 119 2.08 26.00 2.09
N CYS A 120 0.90 25.51 1.78
CA CYS A 120 0.44 25.31 0.40
C CYS A 120 0.05 26.61 -0.29
N ASN A 121 -0.21 27.66 0.43
CA ASN A 121 -0.48 29.00 -0.09
C ASN A 121 0.74 29.94 0.02
N ASN A 122 1.85 29.45 0.57
CA ASN A 122 3.08 30.24 0.64
C ASN A 122 3.72 30.30 -0.76
N PRO A 123 3.80 31.48 -1.41
CA PRO A 123 4.40 31.60 -2.74
C PRO A 123 5.88 31.20 -2.80
N GLU A 124 6.59 31.17 -1.68
CA GLU A 124 7.96 30.67 -1.61
C GLU A 124 8.02 29.14 -1.64
N VAL A 125 6.94 28.48 -1.22
CA VAL A 125 6.82 27.02 -1.15
C VAL A 125 6.00 26.49 -2.33
N CYS A 126 5.04 27.29 -2.82
CA CYS A 126 4.11 26.94 -3.90
C CYS A 126 4.48 27.59 -5.25
N THR A 127 5.73 27.58 -5.64
CA THR A 127 6.17 28.15 -6.93
C THR A 127 5.89 27.24 -8.14
N GLU A 128 5.49 26.01 -7.93
CA GLU A 128 5.27 25.05 -9.00
C GLU A 128 3.78 24.79 -9.23
N SER A 129 3.14 25.61 -10.05
CA SER A 129 1.92 25.21 -10.73
C SER A 129 2.28 24.22 -11.83
N GLY A 130 2.20 22.93 -11.54
CA GLY A 130 2.41 21.91 -12.57
C GLY A 130 1.30 21.96 -13.62
N PRO A 131 1.61 21.82 -14.92
CA PRO A 131 0.63 21.90 -16.01
C PRO A 131 -0.40 20.77 -15.99
N TYR A 132 -0.29 19.83 -15.11
CA TYR A 132 -1.11 18.62 -15.08
C TYR A 132 -2.29 18.62 -14.12
N CYS A 133 -2.33 19.52 -13.15
CA CYS A 133 -3.38 19.54 -12.12
C CYS A 133 -4.38 20.70 -12.24
N GLY A 134 -4.43 21.37 -13.34
CA GLY A 134 -5.53 22.23 -13.83
C GLY A 134 -5.95 23.44 -13.01
N THR A 135 -5.74 23.53 -11.73
CA THR A 135 -6.14 24.67 -10.90
C THR A 135 -5.33 24.71 -9.64
N GLY A 136 -4.33 25.55 -9.61
CA GLY A 136 -3.77 26.26 -8.49
C GLY A 136 -3.64 25.61 -7.11
N ASP A 137 -3.80 24.33 -6.99
CA ASP A 137 -3.88 23.66 -5.71
C ASP A 137 -2.53 23.09 -5.28
N CYS A 138 -2.15 23.55 -4.18
CA CYS A 138 -1.23 23.05 -3.19
C CYS A 138 0.03 22.30 -3.69
N CYS A 139 1.18 22.83 -3.39
CA CYS A 139 2.49 22.24 -3.67
C CYS A 139 2.73 20.86 -3.05
N CYS A 140 1.85 20.41 -2.18
CA CYS A 140 1.94 19.12 -1.53
C CYS A 140 1.28 18.00 -2.33
N VAL A 141 0.43 18.34 -3.31
CA VAL A 141 -0.40 17.36 -4.04
C VAL A 141 -0.10 17.43 -5.54
N TRP A 142 -0.02 16.27 -6.18
CA TRP A 142 -0.06 16.12 -7.63
C TRP A 142 -1.51 16.02 -8.13
N CYS A 143 -1.72 15.66 -9.40
CA CYS A 143 -3.05 15.36 -9.97
C CYS A 143 -3.76 14.18 -9.28
N PHE A 144 -3.05 13.38 -8.55
CA PHE A 144 -3.53 12.34 -7.64
C PHE A 144 -3.01 12.62 -6.22
N ALA A 145 -3.72 12.15 -5.24
CA ALA A 145 -3.50 12.51 -3.84
C ALA A 145 -2.20 11.95 -3.22
N GLY A 146 -1.47 11.08 -3.91
CA GLY A 146 -0.30 10.37 -3.38
C GLY A 146 0.91 11.23 -3.02
N GLY A 147 1.00 12.46 -3.52
CA GLY A 147 2.16 13.33 -3.25
C GLY A 147 3.43 12.84 -3.95
N ASN A 148 4.46 12.48 -3.20
CA ASN A 148 5.67 11.85 -3.75
C ASN A 148 5.45 10.33 -3.78
N VAL A 149 5.70 9.71 -4.93
CA VAL A 149 5.24 8.35 -5.21
C VAL A 149 6.28 7.54 -5.96
N VAL A 150 6.40 6.27 -5.61
CA VAL A 150 7.07 5.23 -6.39
C VAL A 150 6.07 4.12 -6.70
N VAL A 151 6.06 3.63 -7.94
CA VAL A 151 5.33 2.42 -8.34
C VAL A 151 6.31 1.42 -8.92
N ILE A 152 6.25 0.18 -8.42
CA ILE A 152 7.11 -0.93 -8.85
C ILE A 152 6.24 -2.01 -9.48
N LEU A 153 6.57 -2.38 -10.72
CA LEU A 153 5.96 -3.48 -11.45
C LEU A 153 6.65 -4.80 -11.11
N HIS A 154 5.86 -5.86 -10.88
CA HIS A 154 6.34 -7.18 -10.48
C HIS A 154 5.96 -8.23 -11.54
N GLU A 155 6.85 -8.51 -12.49
CA GLU A 155 6.57 -9.46 -13.58
C GLU A 155 6.68 -10.94 -13.15
N GLU A 156 7.39 -11.22 -12.05
CA GLU A 156 7.69 -12.58 -11.58
C GLU A 156 7.12 -12.88 -10.19
N VAL A 157 6.20 -12.03 -9.69
CA VAL A 157 5.61 -12.20 -8.36
C VAL A 157 4.16 -12.62 -8.53
N ASP A 158 3.85 -13.85 -8.16
CA ASP A 158 2.52 -14.43 -8.34
C ASP A 158 1.47 -13.70 -7.49
N GLY A 159 0.39 -13.29 -8.13
CA GLY A 159 -0.72 -12.56 -7.49
C GLY A 159 -0.45 -11.09 -7.19
N VAL A 160 0.72 -10.55 -7.56
CA VAL A 160 1.07 -9.13 -7.39
C VAL A 160 1.56 -8.55 -8.71
N PHE A 161 0.75 -7.73 -9.34
CA PHE A 161 1.12 -7.02 -10.56
C PHE A 161 2.03 -5.83 -10.27
N ALA A 162 1.70 -5.02 -9.26
CA ALA A 162 2.51 -3.90 -8.84
C ALA A 162 2.31 -3.54 -7.36
N THR A 163 3.27 -2.80 -6.80
CA THR A 163 3.13 -2.12 -5.51
C THR A 163 3.32 -0.63 -5.68
N ARG A 164 2.59 0.15 -4.90
CA ARG A 164 2.64 1.61 -4.90
C ARG A 164 2.93 2.13 -3.51
N TYR A 165 3.80 3.14 -3.46
CA TYR A 165 4.33 3.75 -2.25
C TYR A 165 4.07 5.25 -2.33
N ASP A 166 3.14 5.75 -1.51
CA ASP A 166 2.72 7.15 -1.51
C ASP A 166 3.21 7.91 -0.28
N HIS A 167 3.04 9.23 -0.32
CA HIS A 167 3.39 10.16 0.75
C HIS A 167 4.88 10.17 1.11
N LEU A 168 5.74 9.78 0.19
CA LEU A 168 7.18 9.72 0.39
C LEU A 168 7.76 11.11 0.68
N LYS A 169 8.86 11.14 1.45
CA LYS A 169 9.54 12.37 1.83
C LYS A 169 10.17 13.06 0.63
N LYS A 170 10.00 14.37 0.54
CA LYS A 170 10.55 15.19 -0.55
C LYS A 170 12.04 14.97 -0.72
N ASN A 171 12.47 14.70 -1.95
CA ASN A 171 13.86 14.49 -2.34
C ASN A 171 14.53 13.26 -1.68
N SER A 172 13.75 12.31 -1.14
CA SER A 172 14.29 11.09 -0.56
C SER A 172 14.31 9.91 -1.53
N ILE A 173 13.59 10.00 -2.64
CA ILE A 173 13.51 8.92 -3.62
C ILE A 173 14.86 8.75 -4.31
N ILE A 174 15.44 7.55 -4.20
CA ILE A 174 16.78 7.22 -4.72
C ILE A 174 16.78 6.28 -5.93
N VAL A 175 15.59 5.98 -6.44
CA VAL A 175 15.39 5.15 -7.64
C VAL A 175 14.77 5.98 -8.76
N ASN A 176 14.95 5.53 -10.01
CA ASN A 176 14.40 6.19 -11.19
C ASN A 176 13.48 5.23 -11.95
N ALA A 177 12.53 5.79 -12.71
CA ALA A 177 11.72 4.97 -13.62
C ALA A 177 12.62 4.18 -14.59
N GLY A 178 12.39 2.87 -14.67
CA GLY A 178 13.18 1.93 -15.44
C GLY A 178 14.23 1.16 -14.64
N ASP A 179 14.56 1.57 -13.42
CA ASP A 179 15.50 0.84 -12.55
C ASP A 179 14.93 -0.51 -12.15
N THR A 180 15.78 -1.52 -12.04
CA THR A 180 15.45 -2.80 -11.41
C THR A 180 15.77 -2.71 -9.92
N VAL A 181 14.84 -3.16 -9.09
CA VAL A 181 15.00 -3.22 -7.63
C VAL A 181 14.85 -4.64 -7.13
N THR A 182 15.54 -4.94 -6.03
CA THR A 182 15.38 -6.20 -5.32
C THR A 182 14.55 -6.01 -4.06
N LYS A 183 13.83 -7.05 -3.65
CA LYS A 183 13.09 -7.06 -2.38
C LYS A 183 13.99 -6.66 -1.21
N GLY A 184 13.50 -5.75 -0.35
CA GLY A 184 14.27 -5.18 0.74
C GLY A 184 15.26 -4.08 0.34
N GLN A 185 15.35 -3.70 -0.93
CA GLN A 185 16.16 -2.56 -1.34
C GLN A 185 15.50 -1.25 -0.91
N LYS A 186 16.26 -0.37 -0.22
CA LYS A 186 15.79 1.00 0.08
C LYS A 186 15.47 1.73 -1.23
N ILE A 187 14.29 2.40 -1.25
CA ILE A 187 13.82 3.18 -2.40
C ILE A 187 13.57 4.64 -2.07
N ALA A 188 13.20 4.95 -0.82
CA ALA A 188 12.86 6.29 -0.36
C ALA A 188 12.89 6.37 1.18
N GLU A 189 12.34 7.47 1.73
CA GLU A 189 11.99 7.64 3.14
C GLU A 189 10.50 8.02 3.26
N VAL A 190 9.91 7.70 4.42
CA VAL A 190 8.53 8.08 4.74
C VAL A 190 8.44 9.59 4.90
N GLY A 191 7.41 10.17 4.31
CA GLY A 191 7.08 11.59 4.39
C GLY A 191 5.63 11.83 4.79
N SER A 192 5.09 12.94 4.34
CA SER A 192 3.69 13.33 4.51
C SER A 192 3.24 14.23 3.35
N ALA A 193 3.77 13.99 2.16
CA ALA A 193 3.39 14.72 0.95
C ALA A 193 2.04 14.24 0.42
N GLY A 194 1.29 15.11 -0.24
CA GLY A 194 -0.01 14.75 -0.83
C GLY A 194 -1.17 14.84 0.14
N ALA A 195 -2.18 13.99 -0.04
CA ALA A 195 -3.39 13.93 0.78
C ALA A 195 -3.13 13.22 2.11
N SER A 196 -2.26 13.80 2.92
CA SER A 196 -1.78 13.24 4.18
C SER A 196 -2.06 14.18 5.35
N SER A 197 -2.60 13.66 6.44
CA SER A 197 -2.84 14.40 7.68
C SER A 197 -1.66 14.34 8.68
N GLY A 198 -0.70 13.45 8.43
CA GLY A 198 0.51 13.23 9.23
C GLY A 198 1.43 12.23 8.55
N PRO A 199 2.67 12.07 9.03
CA PRO A 199 3.63 11.17 8.40
C PRO A 199 3.17 9.73 8.40
N HIS A 200 3.10 9.14 7.22
CA HIS A 200 2.81 7.72 7.02
C HIS A 200 3.25 7.27 5.62
N LEU A 201 3.49 5.99 5.47
CA LEU A 201 3.54 5.34 4.17
C LEU A 201 2.14 4.83 3.83
N HIS A 202 1.56 5.28 2.73
CA HIS A 202 0.40 4.63 2.14
C HIS A 202 0.89 3.60 1.12
N PHE A 203 0.56 2.33 1.36
CA PHE A 203 1.05 1.20 0.58
C PHE A 203 -0.12 0.47 -0.09
N GLU A 204 -0.15 0.48 -1.44
CA GLU A 204 -1.13 -0.26 -2.22
C GLU A 204 -0.50 -1.50 -2.86
N VAL A 205 -1.29 -2.56 -2.96
CA VAL A 205 -1.00 -3.73 -3.78
C VAL A 205 -1.99 -3.77 -4.94
N TRP A 206 -1.47 -3.92 -6.16
CA TRP A 206 -2.28 -4.15 -7.35
C TRP A 206 -2.11 -5.61 -7.79
N GLY A 207 -3.22 -6.36 -7.87
CA GLY A 207 -3.20 -7.81 -8.04
C GLY A 207 -3.02 -8.27 -9.48
N THR A 208 -3.86 -7.79 -10.39
CA THR A 208 -3.94 -8.30 -11.77
C THR A 208 -3.65 -7.25 -12.83
N GLY A 209 -3.66 -5.99 -12.47
CA GLY A 209 -3.44 -4.87 -13.39
C GLY A 209 -3.42 -3.54 -12.68
N PHE A 210 -3.28 -2.46 -13.45
CA PHE A 210 -3.25 -1.10 -12.92
C PHE A 210 -4.54 -0.77 -12.18
N TYR A 211 -4.41 -0.33 -10.91
CA TYR A 211 -5.52 0.04 -10.02
C TYR A 211 -6.49 -1.12 -9.69
N GLU A 212 -6.16 -2.34 -10.05
CA GLU A 212 -6.87 -3.54 -9.61
C GLU A 212 -6.37 -3.93 -8.21
N LEU A 213 -6.95 -3.30 -7.20
CA LEU A 213 -6.50 -3.42 -5.81
C LEU A 213 -6.57 -4.85 -5.30
N ALA A 214 -5.56 -5.26 -4.55
CA ALA A 214 -5.51 -6.52 -3.83
C ALA A 214 -5.24 -6.28 -2.35
N GLU A 215 -5.98 -6.99 -1.50
CA GLU A 215 -5.77 -6.95 -0.05
C GLU A 215 -4.62 -7.89 0.33
N PRO A 216 -3.52 -7.38 0.90
CA PRO A 216 -2.40 -8.22 1.32
C PRO A 216 -2.68 -9.00 2.62
N TRP A 217 -3.73 -8.62 3.35
CA TRP A 217 -4.19 -9.25 4.58
C TRP A 217 -5.32 -10.22 4.30
N VAL A 218 -5.57 -11.11 5.26
CA VAL A 218 -6.66 -12.10 5.21
C VAL A 218 -7.53 -11.96 6.44
N GLY A 219 -8.84 -11.88 6.23
CA GLY A 219 -9.78 -11.79 7.33
C GLY A 219 -11.24 -11.84 6.90
N PRO A 220 -12.17 -11.97 7.86
CA PRO A 220 -13.57 -12.25 7.58
C PRO A 220 -14.35 -11.08 6.98
N CYS A 221 -13.84 -9.84 7.11
CA CYS A 221 -14.45 -8.65 6.53
C CYS A 221 -13.68 -8.11 5.31
N GLY A 222 -12.56 -8.73 4.94
CA GLY A 222 -11.83 -8.35 3.73
C GLY A 222 -12.32 -9.08 2.48
N PRO A 223 -11.99 -8.57 1.31
CA PRO A 223 -12.31 -9.22 0.04
C PRO A 223 -11.60 -10.57 -0.14
N ASN A 224 -10.64 -10.88 0.72
CA ASN A 224 -9.72 -11.99 0.58
C ASN A 224 -9.65 -12.86 1.84
N CYS A 225 -10.09 -14.13 1.74
CA CYS A 225 -10.05 -15.10 2.82
C CYS A 225 -8.84 -16.05 2.78
N THR A 226 -8.02 -16.05 1.72
CA THR A 226 -7.03 -17.12 1.49
C THR A 226 -5.67 -16.67 1.04
N ASN A 227 -5.52 -15.50 0.42
CA ASN A 227 -4.28 -15.04 -0.19
C ASN A 227 -3.53 -14.06 0.69
N TYR A 228 -2.94 -14.55 1.76
CA TYR A 228 -2.03 -13.74 2.57
C TYR A 228 -0.75 -13.49 1.81
N LEU A 229 -0.45 -12.22 1.52
CA LEU A 229 0.67 -11.86 0.64
C LEU A 229 1.97 -11.54 1.39
N TRP A 230 1.91 -11.22 2.69
CA TRP A 230 3.10 -10.93 3.48
C TRP A 230 3.95 -12.18 3.76
N GLU A 231 5.27 -12.06 3.70
CA GLU A 231 6.21 -13.18 3.96
C GLU A 231 6.09 -13.72 5.38
N TYR A 232 5.86 -12.87 6.35
CA TYR A 232 5.79 -13.20 7.77
C TYR A 232 4.42 -12.85 8.35
N TYR A 233 4.12 -13.37 9.51
CA TYR A 233 2.95 -13.03 10.28
C TYR A 233 3.30 -12.88 11.78
N PRO A 234 3.14 -11.70 12.34
CA PRO A 234 2.85 -10.42 11.66
C PRO A 234 3.96 -10.07 10.64
N PRO A 235 3.69 -9.25 9.61
CA PRO A 235 4.64 -9.05 8.50
C PRO A 235 5.93 -8.33 8.90
N TRP A 236 5.98 -7.67 10.05
CA TRP A 236 7.18 -7.03 10.60
C TRP A 236 8.05 -7.96 11.46
N ASP A 237 7.55 -9.14 11.82
CA ASP A 237 8.31 -10.16 12.54
C ASP A 237 9.16 -10.96 11.56
N LYS A 238 10.47 -10.75 11.62
CA LYS A 238 11.45 -11.36 10.69
C LYS A 238 12.24 -12.48 11.34
N ASP A 239 11.94 -12.88 12.60
CA ASP A 239 12.67 -13.90 13.35
C ASP A 239 12.14 -15.32 13.16
#